data_2847e4eba54eadccaad244ecb6f49da9
#
_entry.id   2847e4eba54eadccaad244ecb6f49da9
#
_cell.length_a   1.000
_cell.length_b   1.000
_cell.length_c   1.000
_cell.angle_alpha   90.00
_cell.angle_beta   90.00
_cell.angle_gamma   90.00
#
_symmetry.space_group_name_H-M   'P 1'
#
loop_
_entity.id
_entity.type
_entity.pdbx_description
1 polymer ?
#
loop_
_entity_poly.entity_id
_entity_poly.type
_entity_poly.pdbx_seq_one_letter_code
_entity_poly.pdbx_strand_id
1 'polypeptide(L)'
;MSETHRDAKSAWSWLVNKGGIEPEGRDSSLVEMLKSRLNPESVDLDDALTNATVTGFVNAFFGVITPFVGMMRDLLEYFEEAGANEGPVDWVLVLGEEDEELEVNLDAFKQWTKATERTRPGARMVPILTYSDLWELRKHFYPTRPEDPNQKPAWDFRQPEPPIKDRELTNWLAAYERGVYLDLPGAVNRTLSDPGPVGDVAALLTEIYSAIRTIAGGADELRRKWRASDSGGDFWSAAGLGQFESDFWVRGRVLDLAAYEQATATQQALVREGLANHFRDLPRRRMRYDIDMSDLEEILSLPAWQRRYELYSAWVLTLLLKAMAGHQIELHHENGRLAFAFRETLMARVVSAVPPLEIYSERRVALVNPVGHGRSAGAQPDYSLWTTENPSCPLAVECKHYKRSSTRNFSDALNDYAAALPSARIILANYGPVSDTVIETVAPDRRSRCTALGQVHPEEPRGREEFCKIVRKTVGEPRPRADLKSAMGVIAGAKPELLVVDISGSMSTVIDNAPGLASVTDLISQMGVTRIATVDDHLVAEGSSAGSSLVSILSKRGTGSTDLGPAVRSLLQKNSAMLVLTDDEGIETLSGLPARKIASLTLGSSSVSLLLVA
;
A
#
# COMPACT_ATOMS: atom_id res chain seq x y z
N MET A 1 1.84 4.74 -32.05
CA MET A 1 2.83 5.80 -32.41
C MET A 1 2.63 6.90 -31.40
N SER A 2 3.59 7.13 -30.51
CA SER A 2 3.57 8.24 -29.54
C SER A 2 3.52 9.55 -30.34
N GLU A 3 2.50 10.37 -30.11
CA GLU A 3 2.45 11.73 -30.63
C GLU A 3 3.60 12.51 -29.98
N THR A 4 4.58 12.90 -30.77
CA THR A 4 5.72 13.69 -30.29
C THR A 4 5.25 15.14 -30.08
N HIS A 5 5.03 15.53 -28.83
CA HIS A 5 4.71 16.92 -28.50
C HIS A 5 5.92 17.82 -28.73
N ARG A 6 5.69 18.95 -29.40
CA ARG A 6 6.77 19.90 -29.75
C ARG A 6 7.17 20.80 -28.59
N ASP A 7 6.25 21.08 -27.69
CA ASP A 7 6.41 21.98 -26.55
C ASP A 7 5.46 21.59 -25.39
N ALA A 8 5.66 22.18 -24.22
CA ALA A 8 4.85 21.92 -23.04
C ALA A 8 3.38 22.34 -23.17
N LYS A 9 3.08 23.37 -24.01
CA LYS A 9 1.70 23.79 -24.26
C LYS A 9 0.92 22.75 -25.04
N SER A 10 1.52 22.17 -26.08
CA SER A 10 0.89 21.10 -26.86
C SER A 10 0.68 19.85 -26.01
N ALA A 11 1.64 19.51 -25.14
CA ALA A 11 1.51 18.42 -24.19
C ALA A 11 0.37 18.66 -23.17
N TRP A 12 0.28 19.87 -22.63
CA TRP A 12 -0.83 20.26 -21.72
C TRP A 12 -2.18 20.19 -22.41
N SER A 13 -2.31 20.79 -23.61
CA SER A 13 -3.55 20.76 -24.37
C SER A 13 -4.03 19.34 -24.67
N TRP A 14 -3.08 18.44 -24.97
CA TRP A 14 -3.37 17.04 -25.18
C TRP A 14 -3.86 16.35 -23.91
N LEU A 15 -3.21 16.57 -22.75
CA LEU A 15 -3.62 16.02 -21.47
C LEU A 15 -5.00 16.52 -21.02
N VAL A 16 -5.31 17.80 -21.24
CA VAL A 16 -6.64 18.35 -20.96
C VAL A 16 -7.72 17.62 -21.76
N ASN A 17 -7.47 17.43 -23.08
CA ASN A 17 -8.43 16.81 -23.98
C ASN A 17 -8.61 15.31 -23.75
N LYS A 18 -7.55 14.59 -23.40
CA LYS A 18 -7.54 13.13 -23.23
C LYS A 18 -7.70 12.67 -21.79
N GLY A 19 -7.15 13.43 -20.85
CA GLY A 19 -7.11 13.07 -19.44
C GLY A 19 -8.33 13.49 -18.62
N GLY A 20 -9.37 14.06 -19.25
CA GLY A 20 -10.57 14.49 -18.53
C GLY A 20 -10.28 15.54 -17.47
N ILE A 21 -9.35 16.47 -17.76
CA ILE A 21 -8.98 17.58 -16.86
C ILE A 21 -9.85 18.80 -17.19
N GLU A 22 -10.44 19.40 -16.16
CA GLU A 22 -11.26 20.61 -16.25
C GLU A 22 -10.54 21.80 -15.61
N PRO A 23 -9.69 22.53 -16.37
CA PRO A 23 -8.82 23.57 -15.81
C PRO A 23 -9.56 24.74 -15.15
N GLU A 24 -10.68 25.15 -15.72
CA GLU A 24 -11.52 26.24 -15.20
C GLU A 24 -12.58 25.76 -14.19
N GLY A 25 -12.71 24.44 -14.01
CA GLY A 25 -13.67 23.77 -13.14
C GLY A 25 -13.04 23.14 -11.92
N ARG A 26 -13.36 21.88 -11.75
CA ARG A 26 -12.94 21.04 -10.60
C ARG A 26 -11.42 20.92 -10.44
N ASP A 27 -10.64 21.07 -11.52
CA ASP A 27 -9.19 20.93 -11.53
C ASP A 27 -8.41 22.26 -11.48
N SER A 28 -9.06 23.37 -11.21
CA SER A 28 -8.42 24.68 -11.11
C SER A 28 -7.24 24.70 -10.12
N SER A 29 -7.36 23.94 -9.04
CA SER A 29 -6.26 23.80 -8.05
C SER A 29 -5.07 22.96 -8.57
N LEU A 30 -5.31 22.01 -9.47
CA LEU A 30 -4.24 21.25 -10.14
C LEU A 30 -3.46 22.20 -11.06
N VAL A 31 -4.16 23.10 -11.77
CA VAL A 31 -3.57 24.15 -12.60
C VAL A 31 -2.65 25.06 -11.78
N GLU A 32 -3.12 25.54 -10.64
CA GLU A 32 -2.31 26.39 -9.75
C GLU A 32 -1.06 25.67 -9.20
N MET A 33 -1.19 24.40 -8.83
CA MET A 33 -0.06 23.59 -8.35
C MET A 33 0.96 23.35 -9.47
N LEU A 34 0.48 23.06 -10.69
CA LEU A 34 1.33 22.85 -11.85
C LEU A 34 2.10 24.12 -12.19
N LYS A 35 1.42 25.27 -12.26
CA LYS A 35 2.05 26.57 -12.43
C LYS A 35 3.14 26.81 -11.40
N SER A 36 2.83 26.64 -10.12
CA SER A 36 3.79 26.83 -9.03
C SER A 36 5.00 25.93 -9.11
N ARG A 37 4.85 24.71 -9.60
CA ARG A 37 5.98 23.76 -9.78
C ARG A 37 6.82 24.09 -11.02
N LEU A 38 6.19 24.58 -12.07
CA LEU A 38 6.91 24.96 -13.30
C LEU A 38 7.66 26.28 -13.11
N ASN A 39 6.95 27.32 -12.69
CA ASN A 39 7.53 28.61 -12.39
C ASN A 39 6.60 29.41 -11.47
N PRO A 40 6.94 29.56 -10.18
CA PRO A 40 6.12 30.29 -9.22
C PRO A 40 5.93 31.78 -9.56
N GLU A 41 6.86 32.38 -10.31
CA GLU A 41 6.85 33.78 -10.69
C GLU A 41 5.97 34.07 -11.93
N SER A 42 5.53 33.04 -12.64
CA SER A 42 4.68 33.22 -13.84
C SER A 42 3.31 33.77 -13.46
N VAL A 43 2.75 34.61 -14.33
CA VAL A 43 1.42 35.22 -14.14
C VAL A 43 0.33 34.14 -14.12
N ASP A 44 0.38 33.23 -15.09
CA ASP A 44 -0.57 32.13 -15.26
C ASP A 44 0.16 30.86 -15.74
N LEU A 45 -0.61 29.78 -15.95
CA LEU A 45 -0.06 28.52 -16.43
C LEU A 45 0.44 28.61 -17.86
N ASP A 46 -0.21 29.39 -18.71
CA ASP A 46 0.20 29.54 -20.11
C ASP A 46 1.58 30.17 -20.24
N ASP A 47 1.86 31.18 -19.42
CA ASP A 47 3.17 31.80 -19.30
C ASP A 47 4.22 30.80 -18.77
N ALA A 48 3.90 30.03 -17.72
CA ALA A 48 4.79 29.00 -17.18
C ALA A 48 5.13 27.90 -18.22
N LEU A 49 4.13 27.48 -19.01
CA LEU A 49 4.30 26.48 -20.07
C LEU A 49 5.12 27.00 -21.25
N THR A 50 5.07 28.29 -21.56
CA THR A 50 5.83 28.89 -22.65
C THR A 50 7.34 28.71 -22.47
N ASN A 51 7.80 28.74 -21.22
CA ASN A 51 9.20 28.66 -20.85
C ASN A 51 9.63 27.25 -20.41
N ALA A 52 8.69 26.28 -20.37
CA ALA A 52 8.96 24.93 -19.92
C ALA A 52 9.33 24.00 -21.08
N THR A 53 10.25 23.07 -20.84
CA THR A 53 10.47 21.92 -21.72
C THR A 53 9.36 20.89 -21.53
N VAL A 54 9.10 20.03 -22.52
CA VAL A 54 8.13 18.92 -22.39
C VAL A 54 8.46 18.05 -21.18
N THR A 55 9.72 17.67 -21.00
CA THR A 55 10.15 16.86 -19.83
C THR A 55 9.96 17.61 -18.51
N GLY A 56 10.28 18.89 -18.45
CA GLY A 56 10.03 19.71 -17.27
C GLY A 56 8.55 19.79 -16.92
N PHE A 57 7.69 19.91 -17.93
CA PHE A 57 6.24 19.85 -17.76
C PHE A 57 5.76 18.49 -17.25
N VAL A 58 6.20 17.40 -17.88
CA VAL A 58 5.83 16.03 -17.49
C VAL A 58 6.21 15.76 -16.03
N ASN A 59 7.42 16.09 -15.63
CA ASN A 59 7.89 15.93 -14.25
C ASN A 59 7.10 16.79 -13.26
N ALA A 60 6.80 18.04 -13.61
CA ALA A 60 5.99 18.91 -12.77
C ALA A 60 4.57 18.37 -12.63
N PHE A 61 3.95 17.92 -13.72
CA PHE A 61 2.60 17.36 -13.71
C PHE A 61 2.55 16.06 -12.89
N PHE A 62 3.49 15.14 -13.11
CA PHE A 62 3.56 13.92 -12.31
C PHE A 62 3.72 14.24 -10.82
N GLY A 63 4.55 15.22 -10.46
CA GLY A 63 4.67 15.65 -9.07
C GLY A 63 3.35 16.18 -8.48
N VAL A 64 2.43 16.70 -9.30
CA VAL A 64 1.09 17.12 -8.86
C VAL A 64 0.16 15.92 -8.65
N ILE A 65 0.32 14.84 -9.44
CA ILE A 65 -0.53 13.65 -9.35
C ILE A 65 0.07 12.53 -8.48
N THR A 66 1.28 12.68 -7.98
CA THR A 66 1.93 11.68 -7.11
C THR A 66 1.07 11.24 -5.93
N PRO A 67 0.31 12.11 -5.23
CA PRO A 67 -0.58 11.68 -4.16
C PRO A 67 -1.68 10.71 -4.64
N PHE A 68 -2.20 10.89 -5.86
CA PHE A 68 -3.14 9.95 -6.46
C PHE A 68 -2.51 8.56 -6.64
N VAL A 69 -1.30 8.50 -7.19
CA VAL A 69 -0.56 7.24 -7.35
C VAL A 69 -0.27 6.60 -5.99
N GLY A 70 0.06 7.41 -4.98
CA GLY A 70 0.24 6.96 -3.60
C GLY A 70 -1.03 6.35 -3.00
N MET A 71 -2.19 6.97 -3.20
CA MET A 71 -3.48 6.44 -2.74
C MET A 71 -3.80 5.09 -3.39
N MET A 72 -3.60 4.96 -4.70
CA MET A 72 -3.81 3.71 -5.42
C MET A 72 -2.88 2.59 -4.92
N ARG A 73 -1.61 2.92 -4.62
CA ARG A 73 -0.66 1.96 -4.06
C ARG A 73 -1.08 1.48 -2.67
N ASP A 74 -1.45 2.39 -1.79
CA ASP A 74 -1.89 2.06 -0.43
C ASP A 74 -3.15 1.18 -0.42
N LEU A 75 -4.10 1.45 -1.36
CA LEU A 75 -5.27 0.62 -1.58
C LEU A 75 -4.88 -0.79 -2.04
N LEU A 76 -4.01 -0.87 -3.05
CA LEU A 76 -3.56 -2.15 -3.58
C LEU A 76 -2.87 -3.01 -2.51
N GLU A 77 -1.93 -2.42 -1.76
CA GLU A 77 -1.24 -3.11 -0.66
C GLU A 77 -2.22 -3.64 0.38
N TYR A 78 -3.19 -2.82 0.78
CA TYR A 78 -4.18 -3.22 1.76
C TYR A 78 -5.05 -4.39 1.28
N PHE A 79 -5.51 -4.37 0.03
CA PHE A 79 -6.34 -5.43 -0.52
C PHE A 79 -5.56 -6.70 -0.84
N GLU A 80 -4.27 -6.61 -1.17
CA GLU A 80 -3.40 -7.78 -1.27
C GLU A 80 -3.24 -8.49 0.07
N GLU A 81 -3.03 -7.73 1.14
CA GLU A 81 -2.94 -8.27 2.51
C GLU A 81 -4.27 -8.91 2.95
N ALA A 82 -5.39 -8.26 2.68
CA ALA A 82 -6.72 -8.80 2.98
C ALA A 82 -7.03 -10.03 2.15
N GLY A 83 -6.78 -10.00 0.83
CA GLY A 83 -6.99 -11.13 -0.07
C GLY A 83 -6.12 -12.34 0.26
N ALA A 84 -4.90 -12.14 0.77
CA ALA A 84 -4.04 -13.22 1.23
C ALA A 84 -4.63 -13.98 2.43
N ASN A 85 -5.46 -13.33 3.23
CA ASN A 85 -6.13 -13.93 4.38
C ASN A 85 -7.44 -14.64 4.01
N GLU A 86 -8.09 -14.24 2.90
CA GLU A 86 -9.41 -14.75 2.49
C GLU A 86 -9.37 -15.75 1.32
N GLY A 87 -8.18 -15.98 0.74
CA GLY A 87 -7.98 -16.86 -0.41
C GLY A 87 -8.04 -16.14 -1.76
N PRO A 88 -8.04 -16.87 -2.89
CA PRO A 88 -8.02 -16.27 -4.22
C PRO A 88 -9.35 -15.59 -4.53
N VAL A 89 -9.40 -14.29 -4.34
CA VAL A 89 -10.56 -13.43 -4.65
C VAL A 89 -10.09 -12.33 -5.60
N ASP A 90 -10.82 -12.13 -6.69
CA ASP A 90 -10.58 -10.99 -7.58
C ASP A 90 -11.18 -9.73 -6.94
N TRP A 91 -10.34 -8.95 -6.28
CA TRP A 91 -10.76 -7.73 -5.64
C TRP A 91 -11.03 -6.64 -6.67
N VAL A 92 -12.24 -6.13 -6.64
CA VAL A 92 -12.70 -5.03 -7.49
C VAL A 92 -13.20 -3.91 -6.59
N LEU A 93 -12.67 -2.71 -6.80
CA LEU A 93 -13.16 -1.49 -6.16
C LEU A 93 -14.27 -0.92 -7.03
N VAL A 94 -15.46 -0.78 -6.49
CA VAL A 94 -16.61 -0.18 -7.17
C VAL A 94 -16.81 1.22 -6.61
N LEU A 95 -16.72 2.24 -7.46
CA LEU A 95 -16.91 3.65 -7.11
C LEU A 95 -18.15 4.18 -7.80
N GLY A 96 -18.93 5.03 -7.14
CA GLY A 96 -20.06 5.72 -7.74
C GLY A 96 -21.43 5.30 -7.25
N GLU A 97 -22.48 5.87 -7.88
CA GLU A 97 -23.88 5.52 -7.65
C GLU A 97 -24.32 4.36 -8.57
N GLU A 98 -25.44 3.70 -8.26
CA GLU A 98 -25.94 2.51 -8.99
C GLU A 98 -26.03 2.67 -10.52
N ASP A 99 -26.33 3.87 -11.01
CA ASP A 99 -26.45 4.16 -12.44
C ASP A 99 -25.13 4.58 -13.12
N GLU A 100 -24.09 4.85 -12.33
CA GLU A 100 -22.78 5.31 -12.79
C GLU A 100 -21.62 4.58 -12.09
N GLU A 101 -21.82 3.32 -11.72
CA GLU A 101 -20.79 2.51 -11.07
C GLU A 101 -19.58 2.35 -12.00
N LEU A 102 -18.40 2.66 -11.48
CA LEU A 102 -17.13 2.46 -12.12
C LEU A 102 -16.36 1.35 -11.41
N GLU A 103 -16.12 0.27 -12.10
CA GLU A 103 -15.26 -0.79 -11.59
C GLU A 103 -13.78 -0.44 -11.80
N VAL A 104 -13.04 -0.38 -10.70
CA VAL A 104 -11.59 -0.22 -10.73
C VAL A 104 -10.97 -1.60 -10.50
N ASN A 105 -10.45 -2.18 -11.57
CA ASN A 105 -9.72 -3.42 -11.49
C ASN A 105 -8.33 -3.16 -10.87
N LEU A 106 -8.15 -3.61 -9.63
CA LEU A 106 -6.89 -3.45 -8.90
C LEU A 106 -5.74 -4.25 -9.54
N ASP A 107 -6.03 -5.36 -10.21
CA ASP A 107 -5.01 -6.15 -10.92
C ASP A 107 -4.46 -5.41 -12.13
N ALA A 108 -5.27 -4.63 -12.85
CA ALA A 108 -4.79 -3.78 -13.93
C ALA A 108 -3.81 -2.72 -13.41
N PHE A 109 -4.12 -2.08 -12.29
CA PHE A 109 -3.21 -1.14 -11.64
C PHE A 109 -1.95 -1.84 -11.10
N LYS A 110 -2.09 -3.02 -10.53
CA LYS A 110 -0.96 -3.85 -10.07
C LYS A 110 -0.03 -4.25 -11.22
N GLN A 111 -0.59 -4.63 -12.36
CA GLN A 111 0.20 -4.95 -13.56
C GLN A 111 0.94 -3.71 -14.06
N TRP A 112 0.28 -2.56 -14.10
CA TRP A 112 0.90 -1.29 -14.44
C TRP A 112 2.01 -0.94 -13.45
N THR A 113 1.78 -1.00 -12.13
CA THR A 113 2.79 -0.75 -11.09
C THR A 113 3.98 -1.69 -11.24
N LYS A 114 3.76 -3.00 -11.43
CA LYS A 114 4.82 -3.98 -11.65
C LYS A 114 5.59 -3.74 -12.94
N ALA A 115 4.90 -3.37 -14.01
CA ALA A 115 5.56 -3.02 -15.28
C ALA A 115 6.42 -1.77 -15.11
N THR A 116 5.91 -0.75 -14.43
CA THR A 116 6.64 0.50 -14.16
C THR A 116 7.79 0.31 -13.17
N GLU A 117 7.63 -0.54 -12.15
CA GLU A 117 8.72 -0.89 -11.23
C GLU A 117 9.84 -1.68 -11.92
N ARG A 118 9.50 -2.52 -12.91
CA ARG A 118 10.49 -3.28 -13.69
C ARG A 118 11.22 -2.44 -14.72
N THR A 119 10.55 -1.45 -15.28
CA THR A 119 11.07 -0.60 -16.35
C THR A 119 11.55 0.76 -15.87
N ARG A 120 11.14 1.18 -14.66
CA ARG A 120 11.43 2.49 -14.08
C ARG A 120 12.24 2.36 -12.82
N PRO A 121 13.40 2.98 -12.80
CA PRO A 121 14.28 2.94 -11.64
C PRO A 121 13.84 3.83 -10.47
N GLY A 122 12.74 4.55 -10.54
CA GLY A 122 12.33 5.58 -9.56
C GLY A 122 12.04 5.10 -8.13
N ALA A 123 11.74 3.82 -7.94
CA ALA A 123 11.63 3.21 -6.61
C ALA A 123 12.96 2.62 -6.12
N ARG A 124 13.96 2.52 -7.01
CA ARG A 124 15.23 1.86 -6.72
C ARG A 124 16.06 2.67 -5.74
N MET A 125 16.60 1.98 -4.76
CA MET A 125 17.62 2.53 -3.88
C MET A 125 18.99 2.30 -4.50
N VAL A 126 19.63 3.35 -4.98
CA VAL A 126 20.95 3.31 -5.61
C VAL A 126 22.04 3.78 -4.63
N PRO A 127 23.28 3.28 -4.75
CA PRO A 127 24.37 3.76 -3.91
C PRO A 127 24.68 5.24 -4.18
N ILE A 128 25.05 5.97 -3.15
CA ILE A 128 25.61 7.32 -3.28
C ILE A 128 27.08 7.16 -3.58
N LEU A 129 27.47 7.47 -4.81
CA LEU A 129 28.84 7.33 -5.28
C LEU A 129 29.60 8.65 -5.15
N THR A 130 30.82 8.58 -4.66
CA THR A 130 31.78 9.66 -4.78
C THR A 130 32.35 9.70 -6.21
N TYR A 131 33.07 10.76 -6.52
CA TYR A 131 33.78 10.83 -7.80
C TYR A 131 34.74 9.65 -8.02
N SER A 132 35.48 9.25 -6.98
CA SER A 132 36.39 8.11 -7.04
C SER A 132 35.65 6.81 -7.35
N ASP A 133 34.50 6.58 -6.69
CA ASP A 133 33.67 5.41 -6.91
C ASP A 133 33.21 5.31 -8.36
N LEU A 134 32.80 6.43 -8.97
CA LEU A 134 32.36 6.46 -10.38
C LEU A 134 33.45 5.96 -11.35
N TRP A 135 34.68 6.32 -11.10
CA TRP A 135 35.82 5.86 -11.92
C TRP A 135 36.18 4.40 -11.64
N GLU A 136 36.01 3.98 -10.41
CA GLU A 136 36.31 2.62 -9.99
C GLU A 136 35.33 1.58 -10.56
N LEU A 137 34.09 1.99 -10.90
CA LEU A 137 33.08 1.07 -11.44
C LEU A 137 33.59 0.26 -12.63
N ARG A 138 34.39 0.89 -13.51
CA ARG A 138 34.91 0.22 -14.70
C ARG A 138 35.77 -1.01 -14.39
N LYS A 139 36.53 -1.00 -13.30
CA LYS A 139 37.37 -2.13 -12.88
C LYS A 139 36.56 -3.41 -12.68
N HIS A 140 35.32 -3.26 -12.22
CA HIS A 140 34.45 -4.39 -11.93
C HIS A 140 33.82 -5.01 -13.18
N PHE A 141 33.63 -4.24 -14.24
CA PHE A 141 33.13 -4.77 -15.51
C PHE A 141 34.16 -5.61 -16.28
N TYR A 142 35.44 -5.43 -15.97
CA TYR A 142 36.56 -6.17 -16.60
C TYR A 142 37.41 -6.84 -15.52
N PRO A 143 36.88 -7.86 -14.80
CA PRO A 143 37.64 -8.53 -13.79
C PRO A 143 38.82 -9.26 -14.43
N THR A 144 40.03 -8.92 -14.00
CA THR A 144 41.24 -9.64 -14.39
C THR A 144 41.14 -11.08 -13.89
N ARG A 145 41.51 -12.05 -14.76
CA ARG A 145 41.65 -13.43 -14.30
C ARG A 145 42.69 -13.49 -13.18
N PRO A 146 42.44 -14.20 -12.05
CA PRO A 146 43.39 -14.29 -10.93
C PRO A 146 44.74 -14.89 -11.27
N GLU A 147 44.91 -15.43 -12.48
CA GLU A 147 46.03 -16.29 -12.85
C GLU A 147 47.20 -15.55 -13.57
N ASP A 148 47.05 -14.25 -13.86
CA ASP A 148 48.15 -13.52 -14.51
C ASP A 148 48.51 -12.24 -13.72
N PRO A 149 49.48 -12.36 -12.78
CA PRO A 149 49.94 -11.21 -11.99
C PRO A 149 50.72 -10.17 -12.82
N ASN A 150 50.98 -10.45 -14.11
CA ASN A 150 51.65 -9.50 -15.01
C ASN A 150 50.72 -8.80 -15.97
N GLN A 151 49.45 -9.13 -15.98
CA GLN A 151 48.48 -8.34 -16.76
C GLN A 151 48.33 -6.96 -16.13
N LYS A 152 48.73 -5.94 -16.88
CA LYS A 152 48.41 -4.55 -16.53
C LYS A 152 46.92 -4.42 -16.34
N PRO A 153 46.47 -3.63 -15.32
CA PRO A 153 45.05 -3.42 -15.11
C PRO A 153 44.35 -3.01 -16.42
N ALA A 154 43.22 -3.66 -16.70
CA ALA A 154 42.48 -3.50 -17.98
C ALA A 154 41.91 -2.07 -18.25
N TRP A 155 42.28 -1.10 -17.44
CA TRP A 155 41.86 0.29 -17.53
C TRP A 155 42.88 1.24 -18.16
N ASP A 156 43.75 0.70 -19.04
CA ASP A 156 44.50 1.56 -19.94
C ASP A 156 43.50 2.17 -20.96
N PHE A 157 43.25 3.45 -20.80
CA PHE A 157 42.39 4.26 -21.69
C PHE A 157 42.81 4.17 -23.19
N ARG A 158 43.92 3.51 -23.49
CA ARG A 158 44.47 3.33 -24.82
C ARG A 158 44.13 1.96 -25.42
N GLN A 159 43.44 1.08 -24.71
CA GLN A 159 43.02 -0.18 -25.34
C GLN A 159 41.88 0.10 -26.31
N PRO A 160 41.93 -0.45 -27.53
CA PRO A 160 40.86 -0.31 -28.49
C PRO A 160 39.58 -0.90 -27.89
N GLU A 161 38.50 -0.17 -28.01
CA GLU A 161 37.18 -0.65 -27.61
C GLU A 161 36.88 -1.98 -28.32
N PRO A 162 36.23 -2.94 -27.64
CA PRO A 162 35.87 -4.19 -28.27
C PRO A 162 35.02 -3.90 -29.52
N PRO A 163 35.16 -4.64 -30.60
CA PRO A 163 34.42 -4.40 -31.82
C PRO A 163 32.92 -4.53 -31.54
N ILE A 164 32.20 -3.43 -31.66
CA ILE A 164 30.77 -3.36 -31.41
C ILE A 164 30.07 -4.00 -32.62
N LYS A 165 29.46 -5.16 -32.42
CA LYS A 165 28.65 -5.84 -33.44
C LYS A 165 27.20 -5.39 -33.47
N ASP A 166 26.79 -4.62 -32.46
CA ASP A 166 25.41 -4.14 -32.29
C ASP A 166 25.20 -2.84 -33.07
N ARG A 167 24.32 -2.88 -34.06
CA ARG A 167 23.99 -1.74 -34.93
C ARG A 167 23.29 -0.62 -34.16
N GLU A 168 22.44 -0.96 -33.18
CA GLU A 168 21.74 0.01 -32.32
C GLU A 168 22.76 0.81 -31.52
N LEU A 169 23.69 0.11 -30.86
CA LEU A 169 24.73 0.70 -30.04
C LEU A 169 25.67 1.58 -30.90
N THR A 170 26.05 1.12 -32.09
CA THR A 170 26.90 1.91 -33.02
C THR A 170 26.20 3.20 -33.43
N ASN A 171 24.93 3.13 -33.78
CA ASN A 171 24.13 4.30 -34.16
C ASN A 171 23.98 5.28 -33.00
N TRP A 172 23.74 4.75 -31.80
CA TRP A 172 23.61 5.55 -30.59
C TRP A 172 24.91 6.31 -30.29
N LEU A 173 26.05 5.63 -30.31
CA LEU A 173 27.35 6.25 -30.07
C LEU A 173 27.65 7.36 -31.10
N ALA A 174 27.40 7.09 -32.36
CA ALA A 174 27.61 8.09 -33.42
C ALA A 174 26.67 9.30 -33.30
N ALA A 175 25.45 9.12 -32.78
CA ALA A 175 24.53 10.21 -32.47
C ALA A 175 25.01 11.01 -31.26
N TYR A 176 25.38 10.31 -30.20
CA TYR A 176 25.86 10.91 -28.95
C TYR A 176 27.11 11.77 -29.14
N GLU A 177 28.06 11.30 -29.94
CA GLU A 177 29.28 12.06 -30.31
C GLU A 177 28.96 13.36 -31.05
N ARG A 178 27.84 13.42 -31.76
CA ARG A 178 27.34 14.62 -32.44
C ARG A 178 26.47 15.52 -31.58
N GLY A 179 26.31 15.20 -30.30
CA GLY A 179 25.41 15.92 -29.38
C GLY A 179 23.91 15.65 -29.60
N VAL A 180 23.59 14.55 -30.29
CA VAL A 180 22.21 14.09 -30.48
C VAL A 180 21.90 13.01 -29.46
N TYR A 181 21.06 13.34 -28.46
CA TYR A 181 20.75 12.49 -27.32
C TYR A 181 19.51 11.60 -27.61
N LEU A 182 19.74 10.45 -28.23
CA LEU A 182 18.73 9.42 -28.48
C LEU A 182 18.34 8.70 -27.18
N ASP A 183 17.32 7.86 -27.22
CA ASP A 183 17.00 6.95 -26.11
C ASP A 183 18.16 5.99 -25.86
N LEU A 184 18.36 5.59 -24.57
CA LEU A 184 19.42 4.66 -24.22
C LEU A 184 19.25 3.33 -24.97
N PRO A 185 20.35 2.67 -25.40
CA PRO A 185 20.27 1.39 -26.08
C PRO A 185 19.56 0.31 -25.29
N GLY A 186 18.92 -0.63 -25.99
CA GLY A 186 18.19 -1.73 -25.38
C GLY A 186 18.99 -2.56 -24.38
N ALA A 187 20.30 -2.67 -24.57
CA ALA A 187 21.21 -3.30 -23.61
C ALA A 187 21.17 -2.65 -22.22
N VAL A 188 21.14 -1.31 -22.14
CA VAL A 188 21.03 -0.58 -20.87
C VAL A 188 19.65 -0.81 -20.25
N ASN A 189 18.59 -0.74 -21.05
CA ASN A 189 17.22 -0.91 -20.56
C ASN A 189 16.98 -2.34 -20.00
N ARG A 190 17.57 -3.37 -20.63
CA ARG A 190 17.49 -4.75 -20.10
C ARG A 190 18.25 -4.92 -18.80
N THR A 191 19.45 -4.36 -18.68
CA THR A 191 20.24 -4.39 -17.44
C THR A 191 19.60 -3.58 -16.31
N LEU A 192 18.83 -2.55 -16.62
CA LEU A 192 18.05 -1.78 -15.64
C LEU A 192 17.07 -2.66 -14.85
N SER A 193 16.56 -3.72 -15.46
CA SER A 193 15.66 -4.68 -14.82
C SER A 193 16.37 -5.66 -13.88
N ASP A 194 17.71 -5.71 -13.84
CA ASP A 194 18.50 -6.53 -12.91
C ASP A 194 18.34 -5.96 -11.48
N PRO A 195 17.82 -6.73 -10.50
CA PRO A 195 17.64 -6.25 -9.13
C PRO A 195 18.98 -6.04 -8.39
N GLY A 196 20.08 -6.54 -8.95
CA GLY A 196 21.40 -6.50 -8.35
C GLY A 196 22.20 -5.23 -8.68
N PRO A 197 23.49 -5.23 -8.32
CA PRO A 197 24.35 -4.05 -8.41
C PRO A 197 24.60 -3.58 -9.85
N VAL A 198 24.48 -4.44 -10.84
CA VAL A 198 24.59 -4.03 -12.27
C VAL A 198 23.41 -3.15 -12.66
N GLY A 199 22.22 -3.52 -12.23
CA GLY A 199 21.05 -2.67 -12.39
C GLY A 199 21.16 -1.34 -11.63
N ASP A 200 21.89 -1.27 -10.49
CA ASP A 200 22.19 0.00 -9.83
C ASP A 200 23.04 0.91 -10.71
N VAL A 201 24.04 0.35 -11.41
CA VAL A 201 24.86 1.12 -12.38
C VAL A 201 24.01 1.59 -13.57
N ALA A 202 23.17 0.73 -14.13
CA ALA A 202 22.27 1.10 -15.22
C ALA A 202 21.29 2.20 -14.80
N ALA A 203 20.81 2.14 -13.57
CA ALA A 203 19.92 3.14 -12.98
C ALA A 203 20.62 4.50 -12.83
N LEU A 204 21.82 4.52 -12.27
CA LEU A 204 22.63 5.74 -12.15
C LEU A 204 22.95 6.35 -13.52
N LEU A 205 23.31 5.52 -14.50
CA LEU A 205 23.52 5.96 -15.87
C LEU A 205 22.26 6.61 -16.46
N THR A 206 21.11 5.99 -16.29
CA THR A 206 19.83 6.51 -16.79
C THR A 206 19.51 7.86 -16.16
N GLU A 207 19.70 8.02 -14.87
CA GLU A 207 19.48 9.28 -14.17
C GLU A 207 20.39 10.40 -14.69
N ILE A 208 21.69 10.11 -14.85
CA ILE A 208 22.66 11.07 -15.40
C ILE A 208 22.33 11.45 -16.84
N TYR A 209 22.02 10.46 -17.67
CA TYR A 209 21.69 10.68 -19.06
C TYR A 209 20.39 11.48 -19.23
N SER A 210 19.39 11.22 -18.41
CA SER A 210 18.16 11.98 -18.39
C SER A 210 18.41 13.44 -18.04
N ALA A 211 19.24 13.72 -17.03
CA ALA A 211 19.61 15.09 -16.68
C ALA A 211 20.31 15.83 -17.84
N ILE A 212 21.15 15.12 -18.62
CA ILE A 212 21.80 15.70 -19.81
C ILE A 212 20.76 16.03 -20.88
N ARG A 213 19.78 15.16 -21.11
CA ARG A 213 18.73 15.36 -22.12
C ARG A 213 17.79 16.51 -21.80
N THR A 214 17.52 16.75 -20.52
CA THR A 214 16.54 17.77 -20.07
C THR A 214 17.09 19.20 -20.11
N ILE A 215 18.40 19.34 -20.21
CA ILE A 215 19.03 20.67 -20.21
C ILE A 215 19.22 21.16 -21.64
N ALA A 216 18.59 22.29 -21.96
CA ALA A 216 18.86 22.97 -23.23
C ALA A 216 20.36 23.27 -23.37
N GLY A 217 21.00 22.77 -24.41
CA GLY A 217 22.47 22.84 -24.58
C GLY A 217 23.23 21.62 -24.04
N GLY A 218 22.53 20.60 -23.58
CA GLY A 218 23.10 19.30 -23.24
C GLY A 218 24.19 19.35 -22.17
N ALA A 219 25.18 18.48 -22.28
CA ALA A 219 26.26 18.33 -21.32
C ALA A 219 27.08 19.59 -21.06
N ASP A 220 27.25 20.44 -22.06
CA ASP A 220 28.02 21.70 -21.92
C ASP A 220 27.31 22.73 -21.07
N GLU A 221 25.98 22.81 -21.18
CA GLU A 221 25.18 23.68 -20.33
C GLU A 221 25.11 23.12 -18.92
N LEU A 222 25.00 21.82 -18.74
CA LEU A 222 25.04 21.15 -17.45
C LEU A 222 26.37 21.46 -16.74
N ARG A 223 27.50 21.39 -17.45
CA ARG A 223 28.82 21.77 -16.91
C ARG A 223 28.88 23.23 -16.50
N ARG A 224 28.31 24.15 -17.28
CA ARG A 224 28.27 25.58 -16.92
C ARG A 224 27.44 25.83 -15.66
N LYS A 225 26.25 25.25 -15.58
CA LYS A 225 25.37 25.37 -14.41
C LYS A 225 26.01 24.79 -13.17
N TRP A 226 26.67 23.65 -13.28
CA TRP A 226 27.37 23.03 -12.16
C TRP A 226 28.51 23.91 -11.64
N ARG A 227 29.35 24.47 -12.52
CA ARG A 227 30.44 25.37 -12.14
C ARG A 227 29.95 26.66 -11.49
N ALA A 228 28.75 27.10 -11.78
CA ALA A 228 28.12 28.26 -11.19
C ALA A 228 27.44 27.97 -9.84
N SER A 229 27.22 26.69 -9.49
CA SER A 229 26.58 26.29 -8.25
C SER A 229 27.64 26.01 -7.18
N ASP A 230 27.50 26.65 -6.03
CA ASP A 230 28.38 26.46 -4.87
C ASP A 230 27.95 25.26 -4.00
N SER A 231 27.16 24.35 -4.53
CA SER A 231 26.59 23.20 -3.85
C SER A 231 27.60 22.07 -3.75
N GLY A 232 28.36 22.04 -2.67
CA GLY A 232 29.26 20.94 -2.34
C GLY A 232 28.50 19.71 -1.86
N GLY A 233 28.85 18.53 -2.36
CA GLY A 233 28.66 17.27 -1.63
C GLY A 233 27.58 16.34 -2.10
N ASP A 234 26.63 16.73 -2.91
CA ASP A 234 25.68 15.77 -3.53
C ASP A 234 26.29 15.18 -4.81
N PHE A 235 26.04 13.87 -5.04
CA PHE A 235 26.50 13.19 -6.26
C PHE A 235 26.18 13.97 -7.56
N TRP A 236 25.00 14.59 -7.64
CA TRP A 236 24.62 15.42 -8.78
C TRP A 236 25.41 16.71 -8.89
N SER A 237 25.78 17.30 -7.79
CA SER A 237 26.66 18.46 -7.74
C SER A 237 28.13 18.05 -7.80
N ALA A 238 28.48 16.97 -7.10
CA ALA A 238 29.80 16.37 -7.09
C ALA A 238 30.05 15.45 -8.27
N ALA A 239 29.01 14.93 -8.89
CA ALA A 239 29.15 14.05 -10.06
C ALA A 239 29.96 14.72 -11.12
N GLY A 240 30.46 15.83 -10.78
CA GLY A 240 31.41 16.30 -11.67
C GLY A 240 30.94 16.18 -13.09
N LEU A 241 29.59 16.06 -13.28
CA LEU A 241 28.99 16.16 -14.61
C LEU A 241 29.54 17.40 -15.29
N GLY A 242 30.01 18.35 -14.51
CA GLY A 242 30.71 19.52 -14.96
C GLY A 242 32.24 19.51 -14.88
N GLN A 243 32.85 18.75 -13.99
CA GLN A 243 34.33 18.72 -13.86
C GLN A 243 34.99 17.71 -14.75
N PHE A 244 34.28 16.61 -15.01
CA PHE A 244 34.85 15.52 -15.79
C PHE A 244 33.95 15.30 -16.97
N GLU A 245 34.49 15.16 -18.08
CA GLU A 245 33.90 14.76 -19.32
C GLU A 245 32.75 13.74 -19.08
N SER A 246 31.62 14.23 -18.58
CA SER A 246 30.43 13.42 -18.31
C SER A 246 30.02 12.61 -19.52
N ASP A 247 30.27 13.18 -20.69
CA ASP A 247 30.11 12.49 -21.96
C ASP A 247 30.95 11.23 -22.05
N PHE A 248 32.19 11.28 -21.62
CA PHE A 248 33.09 10.14 -21.62
C PHE A 248 32.63 9.06 -20.61
N TRP A 249 32.17 9.48 -19.45
CA TRP A 249 31.66 8.55 -18.44
C TRP A 249 30.37 7.84 -18.91
N VAL A 250 29.40 8.59 -19.44
CA VAL A 250 28.13 8.05 -19.97
C VAL A 250 28.42 7.05 -21.09
N ARG A 251 29.24 7.43 -22.08
CA ARG A 251 29.66 6.55 -23.18
C ARG A 251 30.30 5.25 -22.64
N GLY A 252 31.23 5.41 -21.71
CA GLY A 252 31.93 4.27 -21.10
C GLY A 252 30.95 3.31 -20.39
N ARG A 253 29.99 3.82 -19.65
CA ARG A 253 29.00 2.96 -18.93
C ARG A 253 28.03 2.27 -19.89
N VAL A 254 27.61 2.93 -20.97
CA VAL A 254 26.79 2.27 -21.99
C VAL A 254 27.55 1.09 -22.60
N LEU A 255 28.84 1.27 -22.90
CA LEU A 255 29.68 0.19 -23.42
C LEU A 255 29.90 -0.95 -22.42
N ASP A 256 30.13 -0.62 -21.15
CA ASP A 256 30.33 -1.61 -20.11
C ASP A 256 29.08 -2.47 -19.89
N LEU A 257 27.89 -1.86 -19.87
CA LEU A 257 26.62 -2.58 -19.72
C LEU A 257 26.32 -3.45 -20.95
N ALA A 258 26.61 -2.96 -22.14
CA ALA A 258 26.46 -3.74 -23.36
C ALA A 258 27.43 -4.95 -23.40
N ALA A 259 28.67 -4.76 -22.95
CA ALA A 259 29.66 -5.83 -22.84
C ALA A 259 29.24 -6.88 -21.77
N TYR A 260 28.72 -6.42 -20.65
CA TYR A 260 28.18 -7.30 -19.60
C TYR A 260 27.05 -8.20 -20.12
N GLU A 261 26.13 -7.65 -20.89
CA GLU A 261 25.01 -8.40 -21.46
C GLU A 261 25.47 -9.53 -22.39
N GLN A 262 26.58 -9.31 -23.12
CA GLN A 262 27.17 -10.29 -24.01
C GLN A 262 28.15 -11.26 -23.33
N ALA A 263 28.45 -11.02 -22.05
CA ALA A 263 29.40 -11.81 -21.30
C ALA A 263 28.85 -13.20 -20.91
N THR A 264 29.74 -14.16 -20.67
CA THR A 264 29.36 -15.48 -20.16
C THR A 264 28.78 -15.38 -18.73
N ALA A 265 27.97 -16.36 -18.34
CA ALA A 265 27.38 -16.39 -17.00
C ALA A 265 28.44 -16.28 -15.88
N THR A 266 29.60 -16.91 -16.05
CA THR A 266 30.72 -16.81 -15.11
C THR A 266 31.28 -15.39 -15.01
N GLN A 267 31.47 -14.71 -16.15
CA GLN A 267 31.92 -13.32 -16.18
C GLN A 267 30.87 -12.37 -15.55
N GLN A 268 29.61 -12.57 -15.87
CA GLN A 268 28.53 -11.81 -15.24
C GLN A 268 28.48 -11.98 -13.73
N ALA A 269 28.73 -13.21 -13.23
CA ALA A 269 28.78 -13.45 -11.78
C ALA A 269 29.94 -12.69 -11.12
N LEU A 270 31.13 -12.69 -11.73
CA LEU A 270 32.29 -11.94 -11.22
C LEU A 270 32.04 -10.42 -11.20
N VAL A 271 31.40 -9.87 -12.24
CA VAL A 271 31.00 -8.45 -12.27
C VAL A 271 30.04 -8.13 -11.16
N ARG A 272 29.00 -8.94 -10.98
CA ARG A 272 28.02 -8.75 -9.89
C ARG A 272 28.67 -8.79 -8.52
N GLU A 273 29.55 -9.77 -8.29
CA GLU A 273 30.27 -9.90 -7.03
C GLU A 273 31.17 -8.69 -6.75
N GLY A 274 31.94 -8.25 -7.74
CA GLY A 274 32.82 -7.09 -7.63
C GLY A 274 32.05 -5.81 -7.31
N LEU A 275 30.94 -5.54 -8.02
CA LEU A 275 30.09 -4.39 -7.78
C LEU A 275 29.36 -4.50 -6.43
N ALA A 276 28.89 -5.69 -6.05
CA ALA A 276 28.22 -5.90 -4.75
C ALA A 276 29.18 -5.61 -3.58
N ASN A 277 30.43 -6.06 -3.69
CA ASN A 277 31.48 -5.76 -2.71
C ASN A 277 31.78 -4.26 -2.64
N HIS A 278 31.86 -3.59 -3.78
CA HIS A 278 32.10 -2.15 -3.84
C HIS A 278 30.95 -1.32 -3.24
N PHE A 279 29.70 -1.74 -3.45
CA PHE A 279 28.51 -1.03 -2.96
C PHE A 279 28.10 -1.40 -1.54
N ARG A 280 28.73 -2.37 -0.90
CA ARG A 280 28.30 -2.97 0.38
C ARG A 280 28.10 -1.93 1.48
N ASP A 281 29.07 -1.06 1.65
CA ASP A 281 29.15 -0.10 2.76
C ASP A 281 28.79 1.33 2.34
N LEU A 282 28.37 1.51 1.07
CA LEU A 282 27.99 2.83 0.58
C LEU A 282 26.58 3.21 1.05
N PRO A 283 26.35 4.45 1.47
CA PRO A 283 25.02 4.95 1.74
C PRO A 283 24.18 4.89 0.48
N ARG A 284 22.87 4.71 0.62
CA ARG A 284 21.95 4.57 -0.50
C ARG A 284 20.92 5.71 -0.48
N ARG A 285 20.52 6.15 -1.65
CA ARG A 285 19.46 7.12 -1.84
C ARG A 285 18.42 6.60 -2.83
N ARG A 286 17.23 7.18 -2.77
CA ARG A 286 16.21 6.92 -3.78
C ARG A 286 16.65 7.55 -5.11
N MET A 287 16.55 6.79 -6.19
CA MET A 287 16.84 7.28 -7.52
C MET A 287 15.82 8.35 -7.94
N ARG A 288 16.26 9.34 -8.68
CA ARG A 288 15.41 10.26 -9.45
C ARG A 288 15.34 9.73 -10.88
N TYR A 289 14.19 9.82 -11.50
CA TYR A 289 14.04 9.52 -12.92
C TYR A 289 12.96 10.42 -13.50
N ASP A 290 13.06 10.64 -14.81
CA ASP A 290 12.06 11.40 -15.54
C ASP A 290 10.95 10.47 -15.99
N ILE A 291 9.74 10.97 -15.90
CA ILE A 291 8.52 10.34 -16.40
C ILE A 291 8.29 10.92 -17.79
N ASP A 292 7.90 10.08 -18.73
CA ASP A 292 7.55 10.54 -20.07
C ASP A 292 6.03 10.74 -20.25
N MET A 293 5.65 11.26 -21.43
CA MET A 293 4.24 11.51 -21.74
C MET A 293 3.40 10.22 -21.77
N SER A 294 4.00 9.10 -22.20
CA SER A 294 3.29 7.81 -22.27
C SER A 294 2.93 7.30 -20.88
N ASP A 295 3.76 7.59 -19.89
CA ASP A 295 3.51 7.24 -18.49
C ASP A 295 2.33 8.03 -17.90
N LEU A 296 2.28 9.31 -18.24
CA LEU A 296 1.12 10.14 -17.84
C LEU A 296 -0.15 9.68 -18.56
N GLU A 297 -0.07 9.33 -19.84
CA GLU A 297 -1.21 8.81 -20.60
C GLU A 297 -1.76 7.53 -19.96
N GLU A 298 -0.89 6.59 -19.58
CA GLU A 298 -1.29 5.37 -18.89
C GLU A 298 -2.01 5.66 -17.57
N ILE A 299 -1.47 6.54 -16.72
CA ILE A 299 -2.08 6.91 -15.45
C ILE A 299 -3.44 7.58 -15.66
N LEU A 300 -3.51 8.55 -16.58
CA LEU A 300 -4.74 9.31 -16.84
C LEU A 300 -5.81 8.47 -17.53
N SER A 301 -5.43 7.38 -18.21
CA SER A 301 -6.36 6.41 -18.79
C SER A 301 -6.96 5.46 -17.75
N LEU A 302 -6.40 5.38 -16.53
CA LEU A 302 -6.96 4.54 -15.48
C LEU A 302 -8.36 5.03 -15.10
N PRO A 303 -9.36 4.15 -15.03
CA PRO A 303 -10.72 4.52 -14.63
C PRO A 303 -10.76 5.26 -13.28
N ALA A 304 -9.92 4.87 -12.32
CA ALA A 304 -9.81 5.52 -11.03
C ALA A 304 -9.40 7.00 -11.10
N TRP A 305 -8.72 7.44 -12.16
CA TRP A 305 -8.37 8.84 -12.35
C TRP A 305 -9.59 9.73 -12.54
N GLN A 306 -10.61 9.25 -13.25
CA GLN A 306 -11.83 10.00 -13.49
C GLN A 306 -12.65 10.22 -12.22
N ARG A 307 -12.53 9.28 -11.25
CA ARG A 307 -13.20 9.32 -9.93
C ARG A 307 -12.21 9.58 -8.78
N ARG A 308 -11.16 10.38 -9.02
CA ARG A 308 -10.06 10.60 -8.05
C ARG A 308 -10.47 11.21 -6.72
N TYR A 309 -11.60 11.89 -6.63
CA TYR A 309 -12.10 12.40 -5.34
C TYR A 309 -12.80 11.31 -4.53
N GLU A 310 -13.47 10.39 -5.18
CA GLU A 310 -14.05 9.20 -4.53
C GLU A 310 -12.94 8.27 -4.09
N LEU A 311 -11.87 8.17 -4.90
CA LEU A 311 -10.66 7.45 -4.52
C LEU A 311 -10.05 7.99 -3.22
N TYR A 312 -10.11 9.30 -2.97
CA TYR A 312 -9.64 9.86 -1.71
C TYR A 312 -10.45 9.33 -0.52
N SER A 313 -11.78 9.26 -0.63
CA SER A 313 -12.61 8.67 0.41
C SER A 313 -12.26 7.19 0.63
N ALA A 314 -12.15 6.40 -0.44
CA ALA A 314 -11.72 5.00 -0.35
C ALA A 314 -10.35 4.84 0.32
N TRP A 315 -9.42 5.73 0.01
CA TRP A 315 -8.10 5.72 0.64
C TRP A 315 -8.16 6.07 2.14
N VAL A 316 -9.01 7.01 2.55
CA VAL A 316 -9.22 7.34 3.97
C VAL A 316 -9.77 6.13 4.73
N LEU A 317 -10.64 5.30 4.12
CA LEU A 317 -11.04 4.04 4.73
C LEU A 317 -9.84 3.11 4.95
N THR A 318 -8.96 2.95 3.96
CA THR A 318 -7.75 2.14 4.15
C THR A 318 -6.90 2.68 5.30
N LEU A 319 -6.78 3.99 5.41
CA LEU A 319 -6.08 4.62 6.53
C LEU A 319 -6.75 4.36 7.88
N LEU A 320 -8.09 4.39 7.91
CA LEU A 320 -8.91 4.05 9.07
C LEU A 320 -8.67 2.60 9.51
N LEU A 321 -8.67 1.67 8.56
CA LEU A 321 -8.40 0.25 8.79
C LEU A 321 -6.95 -0.01 9.23
N LYS A 322 -5.97 0.61 8.56
CA LYS A 322 -4.55 0.57 8.96
C LYS A 322 -4.31 1.12 10.37
N ALA A 323 -5.08 2.13 10.79
CA ALA A 323 -5.00 2.63 12.17
C ALA A 323 -5.40 1.57 13.22
N MET A 324 -6.18 0.58 12.82
CA MET A 324 -6.65 -0.53 13.66
C MET A 324 -5.92 -1.85 13.35
N ALA A 325 -4.71 -1.81 12.78
CA ALA A 325 -3.97 -2.99 12.34
C ALA A 325 -3.72 -4.05 13.44
N GLY A 326 -3.83 -3.67 14.73
CA GLY A 326 -3.77 -4.62 15.85
C GLY A 326 -5.05 -5.41 16.08
N HIS A 327 -6.17 -4.96 15.50
CA HIS A 327 -7.46 -5.60 15.63
C HIS A 327 -7.68 -6.70 14.58
N GLN A 328 -8.55 -7.65 14.89
CA GLN A 328 -9.11 -8.55 13.89
C GLN A 328 -10.21 -7.80 13.14
N ILE A 329 -10.01 -7.63 11.83
CA ILE A 329 -10.90 -6.91 10.94
C ILE A 329 -11.39 -7.88 9.86
N GLU A 330 -12.69 -7.89 9.64
CA GLU A 330 -13.35 -8.65 8.57
C GLU A 330 -13.92 -7.64 7.58
N LEU A 331 -13.39 -7.63 6.35
CA LEU A 331 -13.91 -6.79 5.27
C LEU A 331 -15.23 -7.36 4.76
N HIS A 332 -16.21 -6.48 4.56
CA HIS A 332 -17.45 -6.87 3.92
C HIS A 332 -17.34 -6.71 2.41
N HIS A 333 -17.48 -7.80 1.69
CA HIS A 333 -17.46 -7.81 0.22
C HIS A 333 -18.49 -8.78 -0.34
N GLU A 334 -19.01 -8.50 -1.51
CA GLU A 334 -19.89 -9.40 -2.25
C GLU A 334 -19.11 -10.01 -3.41
N ASN A 335 -18.79 -11.32 -3.30
CA ASN A 335 -18.03 -12.05 -4.34
C ASN A 335 -16.70 -11.36 -4.74
N GLY A 336 -15.96 -10.84 -3.77
CA GLY A 336 -14.71 -10.13 -4.01
C GLY A 336 -14.87 -8.68 -4.49
N ARG A 337 -16.09 -8.17 -4.53
CA ARG A 337 -16.37 -6.77 -4.90
C ARG A 337 -16.58 -5.95 -3.64
N LEU A 338 -15.74 -4.94 -3.42
CA LEU A 338 -15.87 -3.96 -2.36
C LEU A 338 -16.49 -2.69 -2.95
N ALA A 339 -17.72 -2.38 -2.56
CA ALA A 339 -18.45 -1.25 -3.10
C ALA A 339 -18.33 -0.01 -2.19
N PHE A 340 -17.90 1.11 -2.76
CA PHE A 340 -17.96 2.45 -2.17
C PHE A 340 -19.09 3.22 -2.85
N ALA A 341 -20.31 2.82 -2.54
CA ALA A 341 -21.49 3.51 -3.08
C ALA A 341 -21.84 4.71 -2.18
N PHE A 342 -22.42 5.78 -2.76
CA PHE A 342 -22.98 6.92 -2.02
C PHE A 342 -24.28 6.54 -1.29
N ARG A 343 -24.28 5.37 -0.67
CA ARG A 343 -25.39 4.84 0.13
C ARG A 343 -24.86 4.12 1.36
N GLU A 344 -25.73 3.92 2.36
CA GLU A 344 -25.37 3.17 3.56
C GLU A 344 -24.91 1.75 3.19
N THR A 345 -23.63 1.48 3.43
CA THR A 345 -23.00 0.19 3.14
C THR A 345 -22.12 -0.24 4.31
N LEU A 346 -22.26 -1.49 4.75
CA LEU A 346 -21.32 -2.09 5.70
C LEU A 346 -19.99 -2.34 4.97
N MET A 347 -18.90 -1.79 5.50
CA MET A 347 -17.57 -1.89 4.89
C MET A 347 -16.70 -2.93 5.59
N ALA A 348 -16.77 -3.00 6.91
CA ALA A 348 -15.97 -3.93 7.70
C ALA A 348 -16.55 -4.12 9.09
N ARG A 349 -16.11 -5.20 9.76
CA ARG A 349 -16.34 -5.47 11.18
C ARG A 349 -15.02 -5.53 11.93
N VAL A 350 -14.92 -4.85 13.07
CA VAL A 350 -13.78 -4.89 13.96
C VAL A 350 -14.15 -5.79 15.14
N VAL A 351 -14.00 -7.09 14.94
CA VAL A 351 -14.52 -8.12 15.87
C VAL A 351 -13.78 -8.17 17.20
N SER A 352 -12.52 -7.77 17.22
CA SER A 352 -11.70 -7.73 18.45
C SER A 352 -11.79 -6.42 19.23
N ALA A 353 -12.56 -5.44 18.78
CA ALA A 353 -12.84 -4.24 19.58
C ALA A 353 -13.74 -4.54 20.76
N VAL A 354 -13.71 -3.68 21.79
CA VAL A 354 -14.56 -3.84 22.99
C VAL A 354 -15.35 -2.55 23.24
N PRO A 355 -16.66 -2.56 22.92
CA PRO A 355 -17.45 -3.61 22.25
C PRO A 355 -17.07 -3.77 20.77
N PRO A 356 -17.45 -4.87 20.09
CA PRO A 356 -17.24 -5.04 18.66
C PRO A 356 -17.88 -3.91 17.86
N LEU A 357 -17.23 -3.53 16.75
CA LEU A 357 -17.63 -2.39 15.94
C LEU A 357 -17.92 -2.81 14.49
N GLU A 358 -18.87 -2.13 13.89
CA GLU A 358 -19.15 -2.16 12.45
C GLU A 358 -18.82 -0.80 11.83
N ILE A 359 -18.17 -0.83 10.68
CA ILE A 359 -17.80 0.36 9.90
C ILE A 359 -18.79 0.49 8.75
N TYR A 360 -19.52 1.58 8.72
CA TYR A 360 -20.43 1.90 7.63
C TYR A 360 -19.91 3.10 6.84
N SER A 361 -20.07 3.04 5.51
CA SER A 361 -20.06 4.23 4.66
C SER A 361 -21.45 4.84 4.60
N GLU A 362 -21.53 6.16 4.47
CA GLU A 362 -22.74 6.94 4.15
C GLU A 362 -23.97 6.60 5.02
N ARG A 363 -23.78 6.16 6.26
CA ARG A 363 -24.89 5.85 7.16
C ARG A 363 -25.61 7.09 7.60
N ARG A 364 -26.91 7.17 7.27
CA ARG A 364 -27.76 8.31 7.60
C ARG A 364 -28.19 8.31 9.06
N VAL A 365 -28.10 9.49 9.67
CA VAL A 365 -28.56 9.74 11.02
C VAL A 365 -29.49 10.94 11.01
N ALA A 366 -30.65 10.83 11.67
CA ALA A 366 -31.60 11.91 11.74
C ALA A 366 -30.98 13.16 12.40
N LEU A 367 -31.18 14.30 11.77
CA LEU A 367 -30.74 15.60 12.28
C LEU A 367 -31.86 16.63 12.12
N VAL A 368 -32.16 17.30 13.22
CA VAL A 368 -33.14 18.39 13.23
C VAL A 368 -32.38 19.70 13.05
N ASN A 369 -32.81 20.50 12.08
CA ASN A 369 -32.25 21.82 11.75
C ASN A 369 -30.74 21.79 11.40
N PRO A 370 -30.34 21.13 10.30
CA PRO A 370 -28.96 21.16 9.86
C PRO A 370 -28.49 22.58 9.53
N VAL A 371 -27.23 22.87 9.85
CA VAL A 371 -26.59 24.17 9.57
C VAL A 371 -25.95 24.15 8.18
N GLY A 372 -25.49 23.00 7.72
CA GLY A 372 -24.78 22.83 6.46
C GLY A 372 -25.67 22.99 5.24
N HIS A 373 -25.17 23.70 4.23
CA HIS A 373 -25.88 23.93 2.96
C HIS A 373 -26.16 22.58 2.25
N GLY A 374 -27.39 22.38 1.78
CA GLY A 374 -27.79 21.17 1.04
C GLY A 374 -28.21 19.98 1.91
N ARG A 375 -28.09 20.05 3.22
CA ARG A 375 -28.54 19.00 4.15
C ARG A 375 -29.99 19.23 4.55
N SER A 376 -30.93 18.48 3.99
CA SER A 376 -32.36 18.70 4.22
C SER A 376 -32.98 17.84 5.30
N ALA A 377 -32.43 16.67 5.65
CA ALA A 377 -33.11 15.71 6.55
C ALA A 377 -32.20 14.82 7.40
N GLY A 378 -30.88 14.97 7.38
CA GLY A 378 -30.00 14.13 8.17
C GLY A 378 -28.51 14.45 8.02
N ALA A 379 -27.72 13.88 8.90
CA ALA A 379 -26.27 13.84 8.82
C ALA A 379 -25.86 12.51 8.19
N GLN A 380 -24.91 12.55 7.27
CA GLN A 380 -24.43 11.38 6.53
C GLN A 380 -22.91 11.50 6.40
N PRO A 381 -22.15 11.06 7.45
CA PRO A 381 -20.71 11.07 7.39
C PRO A 381 -20.21 10.03 6.39
N ASP A 382 -19.07 10.28 5.72
CA ASP A 382 -18.49 9.34 4.79
C ASP A 382 -18.21 7.98 5.45
N TYR A 383 -17.74 7.97 6.71
CA TYR A 383 -17.59 6.76 7.52
C TYR A 383 -18.07 6.95 8.94
N SER A 384 -18.65 5.90 9.50
CA SER A 384 -19.06 5.86 10.91
C SER A 384 -18.85 4.47 11.50
N LEU A 385 -18.35 4.43 12.73
CA LEU A 385 -18.16 3.21 13.51
C LEU A 385 -19.33 3.04 14.46
N TRP A 386 -19.91 1.86 14.53
CA TRP A 386 -21.08 1.57 15.36
C TRP A 386 -20.85 0.33 16.20
N THR A 387 -21.27 0.39 17.46
CA THR A 387 -21.30 -0.79 18.32
C THR A 387 -22.41 -1.75 17.89
N THR A 388 -22.15 -3.07 17.94
CA THR A 388 -23.08 -4.09 17.43
C THR A 388 -24.28 -4.33 18.36
N GLU A 389 -24.08 -4.30 19.68
CA GLU A 389 -25.11 -4.70 20.65
C GLU A 389 -26.06 -3.55 21.05
N ASN A 390 -25.52 -2.38 21.32
CA ASN A 390 -26.29 -1.16 21.63
C ASN A 390 -25.85 -0.08 20.68
N PRO A 391 -26.58 0.15 19.57
CA PRO A 391 -26.13 1.03 18.51
C PRO A 391 -25.71 2.41 19.02
N SER A 392 -24.44 2.62 19.19
CA SER A 392 -23.80 3.88 19.55
C SER A 392 -22.65 4.12 18.56
N CYS A 393 -22.48 5.35 18.16
CA CYS A 393 -21.40 5.73 17.25
C CYS A 393 -20.26 6.37 18.05
N PRO A 394 -19.13 5.66 18.28
CA PRO A 394 -17.97 6.26 18.93
C PRO A 394 -17.14 7.15 18.01
N LEU A 395 -17.18 6.95 16.71
CA LEU A 395 -16.39 7.69 15.74
C LEU A 395 -17.16 7.93 14.44
N ALA A 396 -17.10 9.15 13.93
CA ALA A 396 -17.51 9.48 12.56
C ALA A 396 -16.40 10.27 11.85
N VAL A 397 -16.23 10.00 10.57
CA VAL A 397 -15.20 10.59 9.71
C VAL A 397 -15.86 11.23 8.50
N GLU A 398 -15.49 12.45 8.23
CA GLU A 398 -15.85 13.19 7.02
C GLU A 398 -14.60 13.41 6.18
N CYS A 399 -14.64 13.03 4.92
CA CYS A 399 -13.56 13.18 3.96
C CYS A 399 -13.77 14.41 3.07
N LYS A 400 -12.79 15.28 2.98
CA LYS A 400 -12.84 16.45 2.11
C LYS A 400 -11.60 16.49 1.20
N HIS A 401 -11.84 16.48 -0.09
CA HIS A 401 -10.77 16.61 -1.08
C HIS A 401 -10.59 18.07 -1.52
N TYR A 402 -10.56 19.01 -0.54
CA TYR A 402 -10.35 20.41 -0.85
C TYR A 402 -8.88 20.80 -0.69
N LYS A 403 -8.32 21.46 -1.70
CA LYS A 403 -6.94 21.96 -1.68
C LYS A 403 -6.79 23.30 -0.94
N ARG A 404 -7.89 23.99 -0.66
CA ARG A 404 -7.94 25.19 0.17
C ARG A 404 -8.88 24.97 1.35
N SER A 405 -8.54 25.56 2.48
CA SER A 405 -9.39 25.50 3.67
C SER A 405 -10.72 26.23 3.41
N SER A 406 -11.83 25.61 3.81
CA SER A 406 -13.17 26.21 3.78
C SER A 406 -13.74 26.21 5.18
N THR A 407 -13.46 27.27 5.95
CA THR A 407 -13.82 27.35 7.37
C THR A 407 -15.31 27.09 7.58
N ARG A 408 -16.19 27.71 6.81
CA ARG A 408 -17.64 27.57 6.95
C ARG A 408 -18.10 26.15 6.63
N ASN A 409 -17.74 25.62 5.46
CA ASN A 409 -18.18 24.28 5.06
C ASN A 409 -17.69 23.20 6.02
N PHE A 410 -16.48 23.36 6.55
CA PHE A 410 -15.89 22.41 7.48
C PHE A 410 -16.53 22.49 8.86
N SER A 411 -16.72 23.69 9.40
CA SER A 411 -17.35 23.87 10.71
C SER A 411 -18.84 23.50 10.70
N ASP A 412 -19.57 23.78 9.61
CA ASP A 412 -20.96 23.38 9.46
C ASP A 412 -21.10 21.85 9.46
N ALA A 413 -20.19 21.13 8.74
CA ALA A 413 -20.16 19.68 8.75
C ALA A 413 -19.91 19.12 10.16
N LEU A 414 -18.88 19.65 10.86
CA LEU A 414 -18.55 19.22 12.21
C LEU A 414 -19.71 19.49 13.20
N ASN A 415 -20.37 20.64 13.08
CA ASN A 415 -21.53 20.98 13.92
C ASN A 415 -22.70 20.03 13.70
N ASP A 416 -23.02 19.72 12.45
CA ASP A 416 -24.13 18.84 12.11
C ASP A 416 -23.89 17.41 12.59
N TYR A 417 -22.69 16.86 12.33
CA TYR A 417 -22.36 15.51 12.77
C TYR A 417 -22.27 15.40 14.30
N ALA A 418 -21.69 16.40 14.96
CA ALA A 418 -21.63 16.42 16.41
C ALA A 418 -23.01 16.59 17.06
N ALA A 419 -23.98 17.21 16.37
CA ALA A 419 -25.36 17.29 16.82
C ALA A 419 -26.11 15.96 16.62
N ALA A 420 -25.94 15.34 15.45
CA ALA A 420 -26.59 14.07 15.11
C ALA A 420 -26.05 12.88 15.91
N LEU A 421 -24.77 12.92 16.28
CA LEU A 421 -24.01 11.84 16.93
C LEU A 421 -23.44 12.33 18.27
N PRO A 422 -24.24 12.45 19.33
CA PRO A 422 -23.84 13.10 20.58
C PRO A 422 -22.72 12.36 21.34
N SER A 423 -22.55 11.06 21.13
CA SER A 423 -21.49 10.25 21.73
C SER A 423 -20.21 10.17 20.85
N ALA A 424 -20.30 10.55 19.58
CA ALA A 424 -19.19 10.36 18.64
C ALA A 424 -18.09 11.40 18.80
N ARG A 425 -16.85 10.94 18.59
CA ARG A 425 -15.76 11.80 18.16
C ARG A 425 -15.89 12.01 16.64
N ILE A 426 -15.79 13.24 16.20
CA ILE A 426 -15.94 13.61 14.79
C ILE A 426 -14.57 14.02 14.26
N ILE A 427 -14.13 13.39 13.19
CA ILE A 427 -12.92 13.75 12.45
C ILE A 427 -13.33 14.28 11.07
N LEU A 428 -12.91 15.48 10.74
CA LEU A 428 -12.88 15.96 9.37
C LEU A 428 -11.46 15.77 8.86
N ALA A 429 -11.28 14.92 7.85
CA ALA A 429 -10.02 14.66 7.17
C ALA A 429 -10.03 15.41 5.82
N ASN A 430 -9.17 16.40 5.68
CA ASN A 430 -9.05 17.15 4.43
C ASN A 430 -7.72 16.85 3.74
N TYR A 431 -7.77 16.68 2.42
CA TYR A 431 -6.58 16.50 1.57
C TYR A 431 -5.60 17.68 1.68
N GLY A 432 -6.11 18.91 1.58
CA GLY A 432 -5.31 20.13 1.70
C GLY A 432 -5.24 20.64 3.15
N PRO A 433 -4.71 21.86 3.36
CA PRO A 433 -4.61 22.45 4.68
C PRO A 433 -5.99 22.72 5.30
N VAL A 434 -6.02 22.78 6.63
CA VAL A 434 -7.17 23.21 7.43
C VAL A 434 -6.71 24.33 8.35
N SER A 435 -7.52 25.40 8.47
CA SER A 435 -7.26 26.49 9.40
C SER A 435 -7.74 26.14 10.81
N ASP A 436 -7.00 26.56 11.82
CA ASP A 436 -7.37 26.41 13.24
C ASP A 436 -8.72 27.06 13.55
N THR A 437 -9.09 28.12 12.81
CA THR A 437 -10.40 28.80 12.92
C THR A 437 -11.61 27.90 12.66
N VAL A 438 -11.43 26.76 11.98
CA VAL A 438 -12.50 25.77 11.75
C VAL A 438 -13.05 25.27 13.08
N ILE A 439 -12.17 24.83 13.98
CA ILE A 439 -12.58 24.31 15.30
C ILE A 439 -13.11 25.45 16.20
N GLU A 440 -12.57 26.64 16.10
CA GLU A 440 -13.05 27.81 16.83
C GLU A 440 -14.51 28.20 16.47
N THR A 441 -14.90 27.90 15.23
CA THR A 441 -16.25 28.17 14.72
C THR A 441 -17.26 27.08 15.09
N VAL A 442 -16.81 25.90 15.54
CA VAL A 442 -17.69 24.84 16.05
C VAL A 442 -18.31 25.29 17.38
N ALA A 443 -19.58 24.92 17.62
CA ALA A 443 -20.30 25.23 18.85
C ALA A 443 -19.53 24.76 20.10
N PRO A 444 -19.40 25.60 21.14
CA PRO A 444 -18.53 25.33 22.29
C PRO A 444 -18.79 24.00 23.00
N ASP A 445 -20.05 23.58 23.10
CA ASP A 445 -20.49 22.32 23.70
C ASP A 445 -20.08 21.06 22.90
N ARG A 446 -19.75 21.23 21.62
CA ARG A 446 -19.39 20.15 20.67
C ARG A 446 -17.90 20.13 20.35
N ARG A 447 -17.23 21.23 20.52
CA ARG A 447 -15.84 21.48 20.10
C ARG A 447 -14.86 20.41 20.61
N SER A 448 -15.01 19.95 21.87
CA SER A 448 -14.12 18.95 22.46
C SER A 448 -14.15 17.57 21.79
N ARG A 449 -15.20 17.29 21.01
CA ARG A 449 -15.39 16.03 20.28
C ARG A 449 -15.05 16.16 18.79
N CYS A 450 -14.80 17.36 18.30
CA CYS A 450 -14.52 17.64 16.91
C CYS A 450 -13.02 17.84 16.67
N THR A 451 -12.51 17.27 15.60
CA THR A 451 -11.13 17.48 15.14
C THR A 451 -11.14 17.72 13.62
N ALA A 452 -10.45 18.74 13.17
CA ALA A 452 -10.27 19.01 11.75
C ALA A 452 -8.79 18.85 11.40
N LEU A 453 -8.49 17.86 10.56
CA LEU A 453 -7.14 17.52 10.14
C LEU A 453 -6.91 17.95 8.69
N GLY A 454 -5.88 18.75 8.47
CA GLY A 454 -5.41 19.09 7.14
C GLY A 454 -4.27 18.18 6.68
N GLN A 455 -4.02 18.19 5.37
CA GLN A 455 -2.90 17.48 4.73
C GLN A 455 -2.91 15.97 5.03
N VAL A 456 -4.11 15.38 5.06
CA VAL A 456 -4.27 13.94 5.22
C VAL A 456 -4.17 13.28 3.85
N HIS A 457 -2.95 13.00 3.40
CA HIS A 457 -2.67 12.35 2.12
C HIS A 457 -1.36 11.53 2.17
N PRO A 458 -1.08 10.65 1.17
CA PRO A 458 0.06 9.71 1.24
C PRO A 458 1.42 10.36 1.45
N GLU A 459 1.64 11.56 0.95
CA GLU A 459 2.94 12.24 1.02
C GLU A 459 3.18 12.98 2.34
N GLU A 460 2.13 13.17 3.19
CA GLU A 460 2.24 13.92 4.44
C GLU A 460 2.08 12.98 5.66
N PRO A 461 3.20 12.52 6.24
CA PRO A 461 3.17 11.58 7.35
C PRO A 461 2.45 12.12 8.59
N ARG A 462 2.60 13.42 8.89
CA ARG A 462 2.04 14.02 10.12
C ARG A 462 0.52 13.98 10.15
N GLY A 463 -0.13 14.35 9.03
CA GLY A 463 -1.59 14.31 8.92
C GLY A 463 -2.12 12.89 9.10
N ARG A 464 -1.45 11.91 8.50
CA ARG A 464 -1.79 10.48 8.64
C ARG A 464 -1.60 9.96 10.06
N GLU A 465 -0.48 10.26 10.69
CA GLU A 465 -0.15 9.83 12.05
C GLU A 465 -1.15 10.37 13.07
N GLU A 466 -1.53 11.66 12.97
CA GLU A 466 -2.51 12.26 13.87
C GLU A 466 -3.91 11.65 13.65
N PHE A 467 -4.32 11.40 12.42
CA PHE A 467 -5.54 10.67 12.11
C PHE A 467 -5.55 9.29 12.77
N CYS A 468 -4.51 8.49 12.52
CA CYS A 468 -4.37 7.15 13.08
C CYS A 468 -4.36 7.15 14.62
N LYS A 469 -3.71 8.12 15.23
CA LYS A 469 -3.66 8.28 16.69
C LYS A 469 -5.05 8.53 17.29
N ILE A 470 -5.86 9.38 16.66
CA ILE A 470 -7.22 9.66 17.11
C ILE A 470 -8.09 8.41 16.98
N VAL A 471 -8.00 7.70 15.85
CA VAL A 471 -8.72 6.45 15.62
C VAL A 471 -8.36 5.41 16.70
N ARG A 472 -7.08 5.11 16.89
CA ARG A 472 -6.61 4.16 17.92
C ARG A 472 -7.10 4.52 19.31
N LYS A 473 -7.01 5.80 19.66
CA LYS A 473 -7.50 6.26 20.98
C LYS A 473 -9.01 6.07 21.15
N THR A 474 -9.77 6.15 20.07
CA THR A 474 -11.24 6.04 20.12
C THR A 474 -11.70 4.59 20.10
N VAL A 475 -11.07 3.74 19.29
CA VAL A 475 -11.39 2.31 19.18
C VAL A 475 -10.85 1.53 20.39
N GLY A 476 -9.71 1.96 20.94
CA GLY A 476 -9.04 1.29 22.07
C GLY A 476 -8.12 0.17 21.64
N GLU A 477 -7.68 -0.62 22.63
CA GLU A 477 -6.82 -1.78 22.37
C GLU A 477 -7.68 -2.99 21.99
N PRO A 478 -7.19 -3.86 21.11
CA PRO A 478 -7.88 -5.09 20.79
C PRO A 478 -8.02 -5.96 22.03
N ARG A 479 -9.09 -6.74 22.09
CA ARG A 479 -9.15 -7.84 23.07
C ARG A 479 -7.87 -8.65 22.95
N PRO A 480 -7.19 -8.95 24.06
CA PRO A 480 -6.02 -9.80 23.99
C PRO A 480 -6.41 -11.08 23.26
N ARG A 481 -5.77 -11.39 22.15
CA ARG A 481 -5.82 -12.74 21.58
C ARG A 481 -5.36 -13.65 22.71
N ALA A 482 -6.16 -14.65 23.06
CA ALA A 482 -5.72 -15.67 23.97
C ALA A 482 -4.34 -16.14 23.51
N ASP A 483 -3.41 -16.10 24.43
CA ASP A 483 -2.03 -16.43 24.11
C ASP A 483 -1.92 -17.93 23.85
N LEU A 484 -2.22 -18.33 22.59
CA LEU A 484 -2.01 -19.68 22.13
C LEU A 484 -0.54 -20.11 22.26
N LYS A 485 0.41 -19.15 22.38
CA LYS A 485 1.83 -19.51 22.53
C LYS A 485 2.09 -20.31 23.80
N SER A 486 1.47 -19.93 24.92
CA SER A 486 1.57 -20.69 26.16
C SER A 486 0.81 -22.03 26.06
N ALA A 487 -0.37 -22.03 25.41
CA ALA A 487 -1.14 -23.24 25.15
C ALA A 487 -0.41 -24.20 24.19
N MET A 488 0.23 -23.67 23.13
CA MET A 488 0.99 -24.48 22.16
C MET A 488 2.12 -25.27 22.81
N GLY A 489 2.80 -24.72 23.81
CA GLY A 489 3.79 -25.47 24.58
C GLY A 489 3.19 -26.69 25.30
N VAL A 490 2.00 -26.51 25.89
CA VAL A 490 1.27 -27.60 26.57
C VAL A 490 0.73 -28.62 25.57
N ILE A 491 0.17 -28.16 24.42
CA ILE A 491 -0.34 -29.02 23.35
C ILE A 491 0.79 -29.87 22.77
N ALA A 492 1.93 -29.26 22.46
CA ALA A 492 3.10 -29.98 21.93
C ALA A 492 3.65 -31.04 22.91
N GLY A 493 3.58 -30.77 24.21
CA GLY A 493 3.96 -31.73 25.25
C GLY A 493 2.99 -32.92 25.39
N ALA A 494 1.68 -32.63 25.32
CA ALA A 494 0.64 -33.64 25.49
C ALA A 494 0.32 -34.43 24.20
N LYS A 495 0.63 -33.87 23.01
CA LYS A 495 0.38 -34.45 21.69
C LYS A 495 -1.05 -34.99 21.51
N PRO A 496 -2.10 -34.18 21.74
CA PRO A 496 -3.48 -34.63 21.60
C PRO A 496 -3.77 -34.96 20.13
N GLU A 497 -4.43 -36.08 19.89
CA GLU A 497 -4.81 -36.53 18.54
C GLU A 497 -6.19 -36.06 18.12
N LEU A 498 -7.01 -35.67 19.09
CA LEU A 498 -8.41 -35.32 18.90
C LEU A 498 -8.72 -33.94 19.48
N LEU A 499 -9.43 -33.11 18.70
CA LEU A 499 -10.13 -31.92 19.22
C LEU A 499 -11.62 -32.24 19.33
N VAL A 500 -12.18 -32.05 20.48
CA VAL A 500 -13.61 -32.14 20.74
C VAL A 500 -14.17 -30.72 20.73
N VAL A 501 -15.14 -30.47 19.89
CA VAL A 501 -15.83 -29.17 19.78
C VAL A 501 -17.25 -29.32 20.32
N ASP A 502 -17.55 -28.54 21.31
CA ASP A 502 -18.90 -28.42 21.85
C ASP A 502 -19.81 -27.73 20.83
N ILE A 503 -20.93 -28.39 20.50
CA ILE A 503 -21.95 -27.88 19.58
C ILE A 503 -23.32 -27.73 20.29
N SER A 504 -23.33 -27.61 21.60
CA SER A 504 -24.53 -27.36 22.38
C SER A 504 -25.18 -26.01 22.06
N GLY A 505 -26.37 -25.78 22.60
CA GLY A 505 -27.12 -24.55 22.33
C GLY A 505 -26.39 -23.28 22.75
N SER A 506 -25.59 -23.30 23.82
CA SER A 506 -24.79 -22.18 24.29
C SER A 506 -23.65 -21.81 23.31
N MET A 507 -23.11 -22.81 22.61
CA MET A 507 -22.07 -22.62 21.57
C MET A 507 -22.63 -22.25 20.19
N SER A 508 -23.94 -22.18 20.00
CA SER A 508 -24.56 -21.85 18.71
C SER A 508 -24.12 -20.48 18.18
N THR A 509 -23.90 -19.51 19.02
CA THR A 509 -23.38 -18.18 18.66
C THR A 509 -21.97 -18.23 18.04
N VAL A 510 -21.20 -19.29 18.31
CA VAL A 510 -19.88 -19.52 17.75
C VAL A 510 -19.97 -20.29 16.44
N ILE A 511 -20.77 -21.35 16.41
CA ILE A 511 -20.74 -22.34 15.33
C ILE A 511 -21.74 -22.00 14.22
N ASP A 512 -22.86 -21.33 14.53
CA ASP A 512 -23.92 -21.01 13.58
C ASP A 512 -23.67 -19.74 12.76
N ASN A 513 -22.62 -18.98 13.06
CA ASN A 513 -22.23 -17.83 12.28
C ASN A 513 -20.91 -18.06 11.53
N ALA A 514 -20.78 -17.50 10.33
CA ALA A 514 -19.60 -17.69 9.50
C ALA A 514 -18.29 -17.22 10.15
N PRO A 515 -18.22 -16.07 10.86
CA PRO A 515 -17.01 -15.62 11.54
C PRO A 515 -16.55 -16.56 12.65
N GLY A 516 -17.49 -17.05 13.47
CA GLY A 516 -17.16 -17.99 14.54
C GLY A 516 -16.65 -19.33 13.99
N LEU A 517 -17.30 -19.85 12.94
CA LEU A 517 -16.89 -21.07 12.27
C LEU A 517 -15.50 -20.93 11.62
N ALA A 518 -15.21 -19.80 10.99
CA ALA A 518 -13.89 -19.49 10.46
C ALA A 518 -12.83 -19.47 11.57
N SER A 519 -13.13 -18.85 12.70
CA SER A 519 -12.23 -18.80 13.85
C SER A 519 -11.95 -20.19 14.43
N VAL A 520 -12.95 -21.08 14.50
CA VAL A 520 -12.77 -22.48 14.91
C VAL A 520 -11.88 -23.22 13.91
N THR A 521 -12.09 -23.00 12.61
CA THR A 521 -11.31 -23.63 11.55
C THR A 521 -9.84 -23.21 11.61
N ASP A 522 -9.56 -21.92 11.81
CA ASP A 522 -8.22 -21.38 12.00
C ASP A 522 -7.54 -21.94 13.24
N LEU A 523 -8.26 -22.04 14.34
CA LEU A 523 -7.77 -22.62 15.59
C LEU A 523 -7.33 -24.07 15.37
N ILE A 524 -8.15 -24.86 14.69
CA ILE A 524 -7.85 -26.27 14.36
C ILE A 524 -6.56 -26.37 13.51
N SER A 525 -6.44 -25.51 12.50
CA SER A 525 -5.26 -25.46 11.64
C SER A 525 -3.98 -25.14 12.42
N GLN A 526 -4.05 -24.20 13.36
CA GLN A 526 -2.90 -23.80 14.19
C GLN A 526 -2.47 -24.87 15.18
N MET A 527 -3.42 -25.64 15.72
CA MET A 527 -3.13 -26.70 16.70
C MET A 527 -2.52 -27.96 16.08
N GLY A 528 -2.62 -28.15 14.77
CA GLY A 528 -2.07 -29.31 14.08
C GLY A 528 -2.74 -30.65 14.46
N VAL A 529 -3.97 -30.62 14.98
CA VAL A 529 -4.72 -31.82 15.38
C VAL A 529 -5.29 -32.47 14.13
N THR A 530 -5.18 -33.79 14.02
CA THR A 530 -5.57 -34.54 12.82
C THR A 530 -7.01 -35.01 12.79
N ARG A 531 -7.65 -35.10 13.96
CA ARG A 531 -9.03 -35.58 14.15
C ARG A 531 -9.87 -34.56 14.91
N ILE A 532 -11.15 -34.50 14.57
CA ILE A 532 -12.13 -33.63 15.22
C ILE A 532 -13.37 -34.46 15.58
N ALA A 533 -13.95 -34.16 16.72
CA ALA A 533 -15.27 -34.67 17.11
C ALA A 533 -16.17 -33.52 17.53
N THR A 534 -17.44 -33.57 17.20
CA THR A 534 -18.46 -32.66 17.72
C THR A 534 -19.34 -33.39 18.72
N VAL A 535 -19.58 -32.73 19.83
CA VAL A 535 -20.35 -33.30 20.97
C VAL A 535 -21.36 -32.31 21.50
N ASP A 536 -22.43 -32.86 22.07
CA ASP A 536 -23.31 -32.22 23.03
C ASP A 536 -23.39 -33.16 24.29
N ASP A 537 -24.53 -33.74 24.64
CA ASP A 537 -24.65 -34.79 25.63
C ASP A 537 -24.14 -36.16 25.10
N HIS A 538 -23.91 -36.28 23.82
CA HIS A 538 -23.37 -37.47 23.15
C HIS A 538 -22.43 -37.10 21.97
N LEU A 539 -21.77 -38.10 21.41
CA LEU A 539 -20.95 -37.92 20.20
C LEU A 539 -21.86 -37.73 18.98
N VAL A 540 -21.82 -36.54 18.38
CA VAL A 540 -22.64 -36.21 17.19
C VAL A 540 -21.94 -36.58 15.89
N ALA A 541 -20.64 -36.26 15.78
CA ALA A 541 -19.82 -36.61 14.62
C ALA A 541 -18.35 -36.71 14.97
N GLU A 542 -17.62 -37.49 14.20
CA GLU A 542 -16.15 -37.62 14.29
C GLU A 542 -15.57 -37.79 12.90
N GLY A 543 -14.37 -37.24 12.65
CA GLY A 543 -13.67 -37.40 11.39
C GLY A 543 -12.35 -36.63 11.31
N SER A 544 -11.87 -36.42 10.07
CA SER A 544 -10.63 -35.69 9.83
C SER A 544 -10.82 -34.19 10.02
N SER A 545 -9.78 -33.53 10.57
CA SER A 545 -9.71 -32.07 10.72
C SER A 545 -9.38 -31.34 9.41
N ALA A 546 -9.23 -32.04 8.29
CA ALA A 546 -8.83 -31.45 7.00
C ALA A 546 -9.94 -31.41 5.96
N GLY A 547 -9.93 -30.36 5.13
CA GLY A 547 -10.76 -30.23 3.93
C GLY A 547 -12.27 -30.17 4.16
N SER A 548 -13.03 -30.70 3.19
CA SER A 548 -14.50 -30.71 3.22
C SER A 548 -15.11 -31.54 4.36
N SER A 549 -14.33 -32.46 4.92
CA SER A 549 -14.72 -33.26 6.09
C SER A 549 -14.95 -32.37 7.32
N LEU A 550 -14.05 -31.42 7.55
CA LEU A 550 -14.13 -30.49 8.69
C LEU A 550 -15.43 -29.69 8.66
N VAL A 551 -15.74 -29.04 7.52
CA VAL A 551 -16.97 -28.26 7.36
C VAL A 551 -18.21 -29.13 7.55
N SER A 552 -18.20 -30.35 7.00
CA SER A 552 -19.32 -31.29 7.16
C SER A 552 -19.55 -31.71 8.60
N ILE A 553 -18.49 -31.86 9.40
CA ILE A 553 -18.58 -32.24 10.82
C ILE A 553 -19.10 -31.05 11.65
N LEU A 554 -18.55 -29.87 11.45
CA LEU A 554 -18.96 -28.67 12.17
C LEU A 554 -20.36 -28.18 11.80
N SER A 555 -20.89 -28.55 10.64
CA SER A 555 -22.26 -28.20 10.24
C SER A 555 -23.34 -29.09 10.84
N LYS A 556 -22.99 -30.20 11.47
CA LYS A 556 -23.94 -31.06 12.16
C LYS A 556 -24.42 -30.41 13.44
N ARG A 557 -25.68 -30.59 13.78
CA ARG A 557 -26.33 -30.03 14.97
C ARG A 557 -26.61 -31.12 15.96
N GLY A 558 -26.42 -30.78 17.25
CA GLY A 558 -26.77 -31.61 18.37
C GLY A 558 -28.24 -31.42 18.80
N THR A 559 -28.57 -32.03 19.93
CA THR A 559 -29.91 -31.95 20.58
C THR A 559 -30.09 -30.63 21.34
N GLY A 560 -29.03 -29.84 21.53
CA GLY A 560 -29.02 -28.58 22.25
C GLY A 560 -28.70 -28.72 23.75
N SER A 561 -28.43 -29.94 24.25
CA SER A 561 -27.98 -30.17 25.63
C SER A 561 -26.51 -29.75 25.83
N THR A 562 -26.18 -29.25 27.01
CA THR A 562 -24.83 -28.80 27.35
C THR A 562 -24.05 -29.79 28.24
N ASP A 563 -24.63 -31.00 28.56
CA ASP A 563 -23.93 -32.00 29.39
C ASP A 563 -22.88 -32.78 28.59
N LEU A 564 -21.66 -32.24 28.47
CA LEU A 564 -20.55 -32.82 27.71
C LEU A 564 -19.89 -34.03 28.40
N GLY A 565 -20.11 -34.18 29.72
CA GLY A 565 -19.42 -35.16 30.56
C GLY A 565 -19.47 -36.58 30.05
N PRO A 566 -20.64 -37.14 29.68
CA PRO A 566 -20.75 -38.50 29.14
C PRO A 566 -19.99 -38.71 27.82
N ALA A 567 -20.12 -37.78 26.88
CA ALA A 567 -19.46 -37.85 25.56
C ALA A 567 -17.93 -37.79 25.69
N VAL A 568 -17.42 -36.84 26.48
CA VAL A 568 -15.99 -36.64 26.71
C VAL A 568 -15.39 -37.84 27.45
N ARG A 569 -16.07 -38.43 28.44
CA ARG A 569 -15.64 -39.68 29.10
C ARG A 569 -15.50 -40.85 28.13
N SER A 570 -16.48 -41.00 27.25
CA SER A 570 -16.47 -42.08 26.25
C SER A 570 -15.30 -41.92 25.28
N LEU A 571 -14.98 -40.67 24.85
CA LEU A 571 -13.87 -40.38 23.95
C LEU A 571 -12.52 -40.55 24.67
N LEU A 572 -12.42 -40.22 25.98
CA LEU A 572 -11.20 -40.39 26.76
C LEU A 572 -10.80 -41.86 26.92
N GLN A 573 -11.74 -42.78 26.92
CA GLN A 573 -11.41 -44.24 26.92
C GLN A 573 -10.67 -44.71 25.67
N LYS A 574 -10.78 -43.93 24.56
CA LYS A 574 -10.18 -44.30 23.25
C LYS A 574 -8.96 -43.46 22.92
N ASN A 575 -8.73 -42.35 23.60
CA ASN A 575 -7.67 -41.42 23.32
C ASN A 575 -6.89 -41.10 24.59
N SER A 576 -5.57 -41.08 24.53
CA SER A 576 -4.69 -40.83 25.68
C SER A 576 -4.73 -39.36 26.14
N ALA A 577 -4.94 -38.44 25.20
CA ALA A 577 -5.12 -37.01 25.45
C ALA A 577 -5.96 -36.40 24.33
N MET A 578 -6.79 -35.42 24.70
CA MET A 578 -7.61 -34.66 23.74
C MET A 578 -7.79 -33.21 24.19
N LEU A 579 -8.10 -32.37 23.24
CA LEU A 579 -8.50 -30.99 23.50
C LEU A 579 -10.02 -30.90 23.51
N VAL A 580 -10.56 -30.05 24.36
CA VAL A 580 -12.00 -29.73 24.38
C VAL A 580 -12.17 -28.22 24.25
N LEU A 581 -12.94 -27.81 23.26
CA LEU A 581 -13.33 -26.42 23.03
C LEU A 581 -14.78 -26.24 23.44
N THR A 582 -15.03 -25.42 24.46
CA THR A 582 -16.35 -25.20 25.02
C THR A 582 -16.44 -23.84 25.73
N ASP A 583 -17.64 -23.41 26.08
CA ASP A 583 -17.89 -22.21 26.89
C ASP A 583 -17.88 -22.51 28.39
N ASP A 584 -18.27 -21.54 29.22
CA ASP A 584 -18.26 -21.70 30.68
C ASP A 584 -19.33 -22.69 31.14
N GLU A 585 -20.48 -22.81 30.46
CA GLU A 585 -21.52 -23.79 30.79
C GLU A 585 -21.01 -25.22 30.56
N GLY A 586 -20.35 -25.46 29.42
CA GLY A 586 -19.78 -26.76 29.12
C GLY A 586 -18.63 -27.14 30.05
N ILE A 587 -17.84 -26.19 30.57
CA ILE A 587 -16.79 -26.47 31.56
C ILE A 587 -17.36 -27.08 32.84
N GLU A 588 -18.49 -26.56 33.31
CA GLU A 588 -19.14 -27.04 34.54
C GLU A 588 -19.52 -28.53 34.45
N THR A 589 -19.91 -28.97 33.24
CA THR A 589 -20.31 -30.38 33.00
C THR A 589 -19.13 -31.35 32.95
N LEU A 590 -17.91 -30.84 32.81
CA LEU A 590 -16.68 -31.63 32.79
C LEU A 590 -16.10 -31.86 34.21
N SER A 591 -16.84 -31.44 35.25
CA SER A 591 -16.45 -31.66 36.63
C SER A 591 -16.26 -33.16 36.91
N GLY A 592 -15.11 -33.53 37.51
CA GLY A 592 -14.74 -34.93 37.77
C GLY A 592 -14.00 -35.63 36.62
N LEU A 593 -13.70 -34.93 35.52
CA LEU A 593 -12.74 -35.37 34.51
C LEU A 593 -11.37 -34.71 34.76
N PRO A 594 -10.26 -35.33 34.28
CA PRO A 594 -8.92 -34.73 34.40
C PRO A 594 -8.76 -33.60 33.37
N ALA A 595 -9.65 -32.63 33.40
CA ALA A 595 -9.70 -31.49 32.48
C ALA A 595 -8.95 -30.30 33.07
N ARG A 596 -8.02 -29.75 32.30
CA ARG A 596 -7.26 -28.56 32.67
C ARG A 596 -7.44 -27.48 31.62
N LYS A 597 -7.90 -26.30 31.99
CA LYS A 597 -7.97 -25.13 31.13
C LYS A 597 -6.55 -24.68 30.74
N ILE A 598 -6.28 -24.60 29.44
CA ILE A 598 -4.98 -24.20 28.88
C ILE A 598 -5.02 -22.85 28.15
N ALA A 599 -6.22 -22.42 27.69
CA ALA A 599 -6.42 -21.10 27.15
C ALA A 599 -7.86 -20.63 27.29
N SER A 600 -8.07 -19.30 27.34
CA SER A 600 -9.35 -18.65 27.08
C SER A 600 -9.27 -17.98 25.72
N LEU A 601 -10.26 -18.24 24.86
CA LEU A 601 -10.29 -17.82 23.48
C LEU A 601 -11.51 -16.94 23.25
N THR A 602 -11.42 -16.03 22.31
CA THR A 602 -12.59 -15.34 21.77
C THR A 602 -12.77 -15.82 20.34
N LEU A 603 -13.89 -16.48 20.06
CA LEU A 603 -14.24 -16.98 18.72
C LEU A 603 -15.49 -16.22 18.26
N GLY A 604 -15.36 -15.40 17.23
CA GLY A 604 -16.40 -14.42 16.91
C GLY A 604 -16.62 -13.45 18.07
N SER A 605 -17.86 -13.33 18.55
CA SER A 605 -18.24 -12.50 19.70
C SER A 605 -18.23 -13.25 21.04
N SER A 606 -17.98 -14.56 21.05
CA SER A 606 -18.17 -15.43 22.22
C SER A 606 -16.85 -15.77 22.90
N SER A 607 -16.88 -15.80 24.24
CA SER A 607 -15.77 -16.29 25.05
C SER A 607 -15.86 -17.80 25.18
N VAL A 608 -14.81 -18.50 24.80
CA VAL A 608 -14.72 -19.96 24.91
C VAL A 608 -13.41 -20.37 25.57
N SER A 609 -13.37 -21.59 26.04
CA SER A 609 -12.23 -22.15 26.76
C SER A 609 -11.68 -23.37 26.01
N LEU A 610 -10.37 -23.46 25.91
CA LEU A 610 -9.67 -24.63 25.43
C LEU A 610 -9.14 -25.40 26.65
N LEU A 611 -9.55 -26.65 26.78
CA LEU A 611 -9.11 -27.53 27.85
C LEU A 611 -8.30 -28.68 27.30
N LEU A 612 -7.28 -29.10 28.04
CA LEU A 612 -6.60 -30.37 27.84
C LEU A 612 -7.24 -31.40 28.80
N VAL A 613 -7.67 -32.51 28.23
CA VAL A 613 -8.20 -33.65 28.99
C VAL A 613 -7.27 -34.84 28.71
N ALA A 614 -6.54 -35.32 29.73
CA ALA A 614 -5.53 -36.36 29.60
C ALA A 614 -5.50 -37.30 30.82
#